data_a8fa7d7c5f8a594a8497d5a1eedc015d
#
_entry.id   a8fa7d7c5f8a594a8497d5a1eedc015d
#
_cell.length_a   1.000
_cell.length_b   1.000
_cell.length_c   1.000
_cell.angle_alpha   90.00
_cell.angle_beta   90.00
_cell.angle_gamma   90.00
#
_symmetry.space_group_name_H-M   'P 1'
#
loop_
_entity.id
_entity.type
_entity.pdbx_description
1 polymer ?
#
loop_
_entity_poly.entity_id
_entity_poly.type
_entity_poly.pdbx_seq_one_letter_code
_entity_poly.pdbx_strand_id
1 'polypeptide(L)'
;MKRSTLLLGVALCYFTTTTLQSQTSSTITTAAPFLLITPDARAGGMGDIGVATSSDAFSLFHNPSKIAFNTNQISIGANYTPWLRNLVDDIFVGGLSYVNRFSENAAWGVDFKYFSLGKIELTDGVGNPIGTENPNELALTGTYALKLSETFSMGVGLRFIHSNYKLNVQNPNIQAINSFSVDVSGYYRSSEENYGTFNGRYRLGFNISNIGPKVSYVPGNEDFIPTNLKLGGGFDFILDDFNMIGINIETTKLLVPSPQLDGSDKDKGWISGMFSSFGDAPGGFSEELKEVTYALGAEYLYNNAFALRTGYYHESETKGNRKYYTLGGGFKARSFSLDLSYLMNSSNVNHPLENTLRFSLSFDLGEIYEDY
;
A
#
# COMPACT_ATOMS: atom_id res chain seq x y z
N MET A 1 25.70 37.99 -53.90
CA MET A 1 25.05 37.89 -52.59
C MET A 1 23.71 37.11 -52.60
N LYS A 2 23.53 36.05 -53.38
CA LYS A 2 22.25 35.30 -53.43
C LYS A 2 22.38 33.77 -53.20
N ARG A 3 23.59 33.26 -52.91
CA ARG A 3 23.81 31.81 -52.64
C ARG A 3 24.01 31.43 -51.16
N SER A 4 24.31 32.37 -50.27
CA SER A 4 24.53 32.16 -48.84
C SER A 4 23.24 32.14 -48.00
N THR A 5 22.17 32.75 -48.47
CA THR A 5 20.86 32.79 -47.79
C THR A 5 20.07 31.49 -47.97
N LEU A 6 20.32 30.75 -49.04
CA LEU A 6 19.62 29.45 -49.27
C LEU A 6 20.19 28.31 -48.41
N LEU A 7 21.47 28.34 -48.09
CA LEU A 7 22.12 27.35 -47.23
C LEU A 7 21.78 27.53 -45.76
N LEU A 8 21.48 28.74 -45.31
CA LEU A 8 21.05 29.00 -43.92
C LEU A 8 19.60 28.56 -43.68
N GLY A 9 18.74 28.64 -44.71
CA GLY A 9 17.34 28.15 -44.62
C GLY A 9 17.23 26.64 -44.57
N VAL A 10 18.11 25.91 -45.26
CA VAL A 10 18.12 24.44 -45.23
C VAL A 10 18.74 23.89 -43.93
N ALA A 11 19.70 24.58 -43.32
CA ALA A 11 20.28 24.21 -42.04
C ALA A 11 19.30 24.44 -40.86
N LEU A 12 18.39 25.42 -40.96
CA LEU A 12 17.38 25.69 -39.94
C LEU A 12 16.21 24.70 -39.96
N CYS A 13 15.92 24.05 -41.11
CA CYS A 13 14.89 23.00 -41.22
C CYS A 13 15.33 21.63 -40.71
N TYR A 14 16.65 21.40 -40.53
CA TYR A 14 17.14 20.11 -40.03
C TYR A 14 17.17 19.97 -38.50
N PHE A 15 16.94 21.07 -37.76
CA PHE A 15 17.00 21.09 -36.30
C PHE A 15 15.63 21.00 -35.59
N THR A 16 14.52 20.79 -36.31
CA THR A 16 13.19 20.71 -35.70
C THR A 16 12.48 19.35 -35.91
N THR A 17 13.22 18.27 -36.04
CA THR A 17 12.63 16.96 -35.74
C THR A 17 12.73 16.70 -34.23
N THR A 18 11.99 17.45 -33.44
CA THR A 18 11.57 16.97 -32.15
C THR A 18 10.66 15.79 -32.43
N THR A 19 11.17 14.59 -32.19
CA THR A 19 10.33 13.42 -32.05
C THR A 19 9.30 13.74 -30.97
N LEU A 20 8.08 14.01 -31.37
CA LEU A 20 6.92 13.94 -30.49
C LEU A 20 6.84 12.45 -30.05
N GLN A 21 7.59 12.10 -29.02
CA GLN A 21 7.31 10.90 -28.26
C GLN A 21 5.93 11.17 -27.61
N SER A 22 4.92 10.60 -28.21
CA SER A 22 3.66 10.39 -27.53
C SER A 22 4.01 9.64 -26.24
N GLN A 23 3.93 10.33 -25.11
CA GLN A 23 4.02 9.70 -23.81
C GLN A 23 2.77 8.83 -23.66
N THR A 24 2.83 7.61 -24.14
CA THR A 24 1.87 6.60 -23.74
C THR A 24 2.16 6.32 -22.27
N SER A 25 1.37 6.95 -21.40
CA SER A 25 1.38 6.67 -19.97
C SER A 25 0.96 5.20 -19.80
N SER A 26 1.93 4.32 -19.63
CA SER A 26 1.70 2.88 -19.42
C SER A 26 1.58 2.60 -17.93
N THR A 27 0.46 2.99 -17.34
CA THR A 27 0.15 2.66 -15.93
C THR A 27 -0.17 1.18 -15.84
N ILE A 28 0.50 0.48 -14.92
CA ILE A 28 0.23 -0.93 -14.63
C ILE A 28 -1.16 -1.03 -13.98
N THR A 29 -2.03 -1.82 -14.59
CA THR A 29 -3.37 -2.12 -14.05
C THR A 29 -3.43 -3.56 -13.53
N THR A 30 -4.16 -3.77 -12.44
CA THR A 30 -4.30 -5.08 -11.80
C THR A 30 -5.76 -5.35 -11.44
N ALA A 31 -6.10 -6.62 -11.31
CA ALA A 31 -7.32 -7.04 -10.62
C ALA A 31 -7.23 -6.72 -9.12
N ALA A 32 -8.37 -6.60 -8.46
CA ALA A 32 -8.49 -6.40 -7.01
C ALA A 32 -7.55 -5.31 -6.43
N PRO A 33 -7.50 -4.09 -7.00
CA PRO A 33 -6.56 -3.04 -6.57
C PRO A 33 -6.79 -2.56 -5.13
N PHE A 34 -7.93 -2.86 -4.50
CA PHE A 34 -8.23 -2.56 -3.11
C PHE A 34 -7.20 -3.17 -2.14
N LEU A 35 -6.53 -4.25 -2.53
CA LEU A 35 -5.48 -4.89 -1.74
C LEU A 35 -4.30 -3.95 -1.45
N LEU A 36 -4.04 -2.96 -2.33
CA LEU A 36 -2.98 -1.97 -2.17
C LEU A 36 -3.36 -0.79 -1.26
N ILE A 37 -4.63 -0.66 -0.88
CA ILE A 37 -5.09 0.46 -0.04
C ILE A 37 -4.62 0.25 1.39
N THR A 38 -3.94 1.24 1.96
CA THR A 38 -3.60 1.31 3.39
C THR A 38 -4.85 1.63 4.21
N PRO A 39 -5.31 0.72 5.08
CA PRO A 39 -6.59 0.92 5.75
C PRO A 39 -6.48 1.72 7.06
N ASP A 40 -5.34 1.66 7.77
CA ASP A 40 -5.18 2.21 9.10
C ASP A 40 -4.66 3.66 9.13
N ALA A 41 -5.03 4.38 10.19
CA ALA A 41 -4.71 5.79 10.36
C ALA A 41 -3.25 6.03 10.77
N ARG A 42 -2.59 5.08 11.48
CA ARG A 42 -1.19 5.24 11.86
C ARG A 42 -0.29 5.30 10.64
N ALA A 43 -0.34 4.29 9.78
CA ALA A 43 0.41 4.26 8.53
C ALA A 43 -0.03 5.40 7.61
N GLY A 44 -1.36 5.65 7.53
CA GLY A 44 -1.92 6.77 6.77
C GLY A 44 -1.41 8.14 7.17
N GLY A 45 -1.09 8.36 8.44
CA GLY A 45 -0.48 9.60 8.94
C GLY A 45 1.00 9.77 8.59
N MET A 46 1.66 8.70 8.14
CA MET A 46 3.08 8.66 7.78
C MET A 46 3.32 8.42 6.28
N GLY A 47 2.38 8.80 5.39
CA GLY A 47 2.54 8.60 3.95
C GLY A 47 2.33 7.15 3.51
N ASP A 48 1.48 6.40 4.20
CA ASP A 48 1.15 4.99 3.96
C ASP A 48 2.30 4.00 4.25
N ILE A 49 3.26 4.40 5.09
CA ILE A 49 4.41 3.59 5.53
C ILE A 49 4.01 2.62 6.64
N GLY A 50 4.39 1.35 6.48
CA GLY A 50 4.08 0.34 7.48
C GLY A 50 5.04 -0.84 7.56
N VAL A 51 5.89 -1.05 6.54
CA VAL A 51 6.70 -2.27 6.41
C VAL A 51 7.82 -2.37 7.47
N ALA A 52 8.39 -1.24 7.89
CA ALA A 52 9.48 -1.20 8.88
C ALA A 52 9.14 -0.39 10.14
N THR A 53 7.90 0.06 10.33
CA THR A 53 7.46 0.69 11.57
C THR A 53 7.43 -0.31 12.73
N SER A 54 7.39 0.17 13.98
CA SER A 54 7.20 -0.70 15.15
C SER A 54 5.91 -1.51 15.05
N SER A 55 5.86 -2.67 15.74
CA SER A 55 4.69 -3.55 15.76
C SER A 55 3.47 -2.88 16.40
N ASP A 56 2.29 -3.17 15.86
CA ASP A 56 0.99 -2.75 16.38
C ASP A 56 -0.12 -3.70 15.90
N ALA A 57 -1.37 -3.43 16.28
CA ALA A 57 -2.53 -4.22 15.87
C ALA A 57 -2.75 -4.26 14.34
N PHE A 58 -2.25 -3.26 13.59
CA PHE A 58 -2.45 -3.13 12.14
C PHE A 58 -1.27 -3.66 11.31
N SER A 59 -0.25 -4.20 11.98
CA SER A 59 0.96 -4.75 11.31
C SER A 59 0.66 -5.79 10.26
N LEU A 60 -0.43 -6.57 10.41
CA LEU A 60 -0.88 -7.59 9.47
C LEU A 60 -1.14 -7.03 8.05
N PHE A 61 -1.58 -5.77 7.93
CA PHE A 61 -1.85 -5.14 6.63
C PHE A 61 -0.58 -4.69 5.89
N HIS A 62 0.57 -4.60 6.59
CA HIS A 62 1.79 -3.99 6.05
C HIS A 62 2.97 -4.96 6.00
N ASN A 63 3.26 -5.61 7.12
CA ASN A 63 4.33 -6.57 7.28
C ASN A 63 3.97 -7.56 8.39
N PRO A 64 3.44 -8.72 8.01
CA PRO A 64 3.00 -9.75 8.95
C PRO A 64 4.08 -10.23 9.94
N SER A 65 5.35 -10.23 9.55
CA SER A 65 6.44 -10.68 10.44
C SER A 65 6.61 -9.84 11.71
N LYS A 66 6.17 -8.57 11.69
CA LYS A 66 6.24 -7.65 12.84
C LYS A 66 5.47 -8.15 14.06
N ILE A 67 4.40 -8.95 13.87
CA ILE A 67 3.56 -9.40 14.98
C ILE A 67 4.32 -10.28 16.00
N ALA A 68 5.42 -10.91 15.59
CA ALA A 68 6.30 -11.64 16.50
C ALA A 68 7.00 -10.71 17.52
N PHE A 69 7.09 -9.41 17.22
CA PHE A 69 7.61 -8.37 18.11
C PHE A 69 6.50 -7.57 18.81
N ASN A 70 5.25 -8.03 18.76
CA ASN A 70 4.17 -7.34 19.46
C ASN A 70 4.42 -7.36 20.98
N THR A 71 4.34 -6.19 21.62
CA THR A 71 4.61 -6.07 23.06
C THR A 71 3.49 -6.65 23.92
N ASN A 72 2.27 -6.70 23.41
CA ASN A 72 1.13 -7.27 24.12
C ASN A 72 0.79 -8.67 23.57
N GLN A 73 0.30 -9.53 24.44
CA GLN A 73 -0.13 -10.87 24.06
C GLN A 73 -1.21 -10.81 22.98
N ILE A 74 -2.21 -9.96 23.17
CA ILE A 74 -3.34 -9.80 22.25
C ILE A 74 -3.45 -8.35 21.84
N SER A 75 -3.54 -8.11 20.52
CA SER A 75 -3.91 -6.81 19.96
C SER A 75 -5.06 -6.97 18.98
N ILE A 76 -6.08 -6.15 19.14
CA ILE A 76 -7.28 -6.12 18.30
C ILE A 76 -7.35 -4.73 17.66
N GLY A 77 -7.54 -4.66 16.36
CA GLY A 77 -7.66 -3.41 15.62
C GLY A 77 -8.92 -3.34 14.79
N ALA A 78 -9.51 -2.15 14.71
CA ALA A 78 -10.57 -1.81 13.78
C ALA A 78 -10.23 -0.49 13.10
N ASN A 79 -10.44 -0.39 11.80
CA ASN A 79 -10.21 0.83 11.05
C ASN A 79 -11.36 1.11 10.09
N TYR A 80 -11.54 2.39 9.77
CA TYR A 80 -12.54 2.87 8.84
C TYR A 80 -12.00 4.08 8.07
N THR A 81 -12.06 4.01 6.75
CA THR A 81 -11.59 5.03 5.83
C THR A 81 -12.68 5.31 4.81
N PRO A 82 -13.45 6.41 4.94
CA PRO A 82 -14.35 6.84 3.88
C PRO A 82 -13.53 7.15 2.63
N TRP A 83 -14.03 6.70 1.48
CA TRP A 83 -13.36 6.81 0.21
C TRP A 83 -14.17 7.67 -0.74
N LEU A 84 -13.52 8.51 -1.56
CA LEU A 84 -14.21 9.38 -2.53
C LEU A 84 -15.34 10.23 -1.94
N ARG A 85 -15.24 10.65 -0.67
CA ARG A 85 -16.32 11.32 0.08
C ARG A 85 -16.86 12.59 -0.59
N ASN A 86 -16.03 13.23 -1.42
CA ASN A 86 -16.46 14.42 -2.18
C ASN A 86 -17.41 14.08 -3.35
N LEU A 87 -17.55 12.80 -3.70
CA LEU A 87 -18.39 12.33 -4.81
C LEU A 87 -19.59 11.53 -4.32
N VAL A 88 -19.38 10.63 -3.34
CA VAL A 88 -20.39 9.70 -2.81
C VAL A 88 -20.11 9.39 -1.35
N ASP A 89 -21.17 9.14 -0.56
CA ASP A 89 -21.07 8.97 0.89
C ASP A 89 -20.95 7.49 1.35
N ASP A 90 -21.09 6.52 0.43
CA ASP A 90 -21.23 5.10 0.75
C ASP A 90 -20.05 4.23 0.28
N ILE A 91 -18.99 4.85 -0.27
CA ILE A 91 -17.73 4.16 -0.59
C ILE A 91 -16.79 4.25 0.61
N PHE A 92 -16.30 3.09 1.07
CA PHE A 92 -15.37 3.03 2.20
C PHE A 92 -14.49 1.78 2.18
N VAL A 93 -13.33 1.88 2.84
CA VAL A 93 -12.50 0.74 3.22
C VAL A 93 -12.61 0.56 4.73
N GLY A 94 -12.90 -0.66 5.17
CA GLY A 94 -12.89 -1.05 6.58
C GLY A 94 -11.96 -2.23 6.79
N GLY A 95 -11.41 -2.36 7.98
CA GLY A 95 -10.59 -3.50 8.34
C GLY A 95 -10.71 -3.87 9.81
N LEU A 96 -10.52 -5.15 10.07
CA LEU A 96 -10.40 -5.72 11.40
C LEU A 96 -9.11 -6.51 11.46
N SER A 97 -8.42 -6.48 12.59
CA SER A 97 -7.23 -7.29 12.84
C SER A 97 -7.25 -7.87 14.24
N TYR A 98 -6.73 -9.08 14.35
CA TYR A 98 -6.51 -9.77 15.59
C TYR A 98 -5.12 -10.39 15.57
N VAL A 99 -4.31 -10.05 16.56
CA VAL A 99 -2.96 -10.58 16.75
C VAL A 99 -2.90 -11.29 18.10
N ASN A 100 -2.29 -12.46 18.12
CA ASN A 100 -2.01 -13.20 19.35
C ASN A 100 -0.54 -13.65 19.33
N ARG A 101 0.29 -13.02 20.15
CA ARG A 101 1.65 -13.47 20.47
C ARG A 101 1.54 -14.47 21.61
N PHE A 102 1.53 -15.77 21.29
CA PHE A 102 1.30 -16.84 22.26
C PHE A 102 2.59 -17.39 22.90
N SER A 103 3.75 -16.90 22.45
CA SER A 103 5.05 -17.19 23.04
C SER A 103 6.04 -16.04 22.81
N GLU A 104 7.21 -16.10 23.43
CA GLU A 104 8.27 -15.10 23.22
C GLU A 104 8.71 -14.98 21.75
N ASN A 105 8.64 -16.10 21.01
CA ASN A 105 9.18 -16.17 19.64
C ASN A 105 8.10 -16.29 18.56
N ALA A 106 6.85 -16.54 18.88
CA ALA A 106 5.83 -16.85 17.88
C ALA A 106 4.53 -16.10 18.10
N ALA A 107 3.94 -15.67 17.00
CA ALA A 107 2.64 -15.04 16.96
C ALA A 107 1.83 -15.54 15.75
N TRP A 108 0.51 -15.52 15.88
CA TRP A 108 -0.39 -15.66 14.76
C TRP A 108 -1.38 -14.50 14.75
N GLY A 109 -1.98 -14.25 13.61
CA GLY A 109 -2.98 -13.22 13.47
C GLY A 109 -3.92 -13.47 12.32
N VAL A 110 -5.04 -12.77 12.36
CA VAL A 110 -6.03 -12.75 11.28
C VAL A 110 -6.39 -11.31 10.98
N ASP A 111 -6.44 -10.96 9.73
CA ASP A 111 -6.97 -9.68 9.28
C ASP A 111 -8.10 -9.87 8.26
N PHE A 112 -9.02 -8.94 8.30
CA PHE A 112 -10.13 -8.82 7.38
C PHE A 112 -10.15 -7.42 6.81
N LYS A 113 -10.14 -7.28 5.49
CA LYS A 113 -10.28 -6.02 4.76
C LYS A 113 -11.53 -6.09 3.90
N TYR A 114 -12.35 -5.05 3.97
CA TYR A 114 -13.58 -4.92 3.19
C TYR A 114 -13.59 -3.57 2.47
N PHE A 115 -13.88 -3.59 1.18
CA PHE A 115 -14.04 -2.40 0.36
C PHE A 115 -15.45 -2.38 -0.23
N SER A 116 -16.24 -1.38 0.16
CA SER A 116 -17.53 -1.08 -0.45
C SER A 116 -17.33 -0.06 -1.56
N LEU A 117 -17.83 -0.36 -2.75
CA LEU A 117 -17.86 0.59 -3.85
C LEU A 117 -19.19 1.38 -3.90
N GLY A 118 -19.99 1.26 -2.84
CA GLY A 118 -21.25 1.97 -2.71
C GLY A 118 -22.38 1.36 -3.54
N LYS A 119 -23.49 2.06 -3.55
CA LYS A 119 -24.71 1.69 -4.24
C LYS A 119 -24.74 2.31 -5.63
N ILE A 120 -24.75 1.49 -6.67
CA ILE A 120 -24.81 1.94 -8.06
C ILE A 120 -26.25 1.75 -8.58
N GLU A 121 -26.94 2.86 -8.88
CA GLU A 121 -28.23 2.84 -9.53
C GLU A 121 -28.05 2.66 -11.04
N LEU A 122 -28.66 1.63 -11.57
CA LEU A 122 -28.59 1.30 -12.99
C LEU A 122 -29.80 1.93 -13.70
N THR A 123 -29.53 2.58 -14.83
CA THR A 123 -30.59 3.19 -15.67
C THR A 123 -30.55 2.61 -17.07
N ASP A 124 -31.73 2.59 -17.74
CA ASP A 124 -31.81 2.28 -19.17
C ASP A 124 -31.27 3.43 -20.04
N GLY A 125 -31.27 3.24 -21.37
CA GLY A 125 -30.77 4.23 -22.33
C GLY A 125 -31.53 5.55 -22.36
N VAL A 126 -32.67 5.66 -21.68
CA VAL A 126 -33.52 6.86 -21.56
C VAL A 126 -33.59 7.41 -20.12
N GLY A 127 -32.82 6.82 -19.19
CA GLY A 127 -32.66 7.31 -17.83
C GLY A 127 -33.61 6.73 -16.78
N ASN A 128 -34.43 5.73 -17.12
CA ASN A 128 -35.32 5.08 -16.14
C ASN A 128 -34.49 4.11 -15.26
N PRO A 129 -34.72 4.05 -13.93
CA PRO A 129 -34.07 3.10 -13.06
C PRO A 129 -34.49 1.66 -13.42
N ILE A 130 -33.50 0.77 -13.62
CA ILE A 130 -33.70 -0.63 -13.97
C ILE A 130 -33.14 -1.60 -12.90
N GLY A 131 -32.50 -1.07 -11.87
CA GLY A 131 -31.98 -1.88 -10.77
C GLY A 131 -30.95 -1.16 -9.95
N THR A 132 -30.42 -1.86 -8.97
CA THR A 132 -29.35 -1.38 -8.09
C THR A 132 -28.37 -2.52 -7.86
N GLU A 133 -27.08 -2.23 -7.93
CA GLU A 133 -26.00 -3.17 -7.60
C GLU A 133 -25.13 -2.58 -6.48
N ASN A 134 -24.50 -3.47 -5.70
CA ASN A 134 -23.63 -3.11 -4.60
C ASN A 134 -22.28 -3.84 -4.78
N PRO A 135 -21.39 -3.37 -5.67
CA PRO A 135 -20.09 -3.97 -5.86
C PRO A 135 -19.27 -3.90 -4.58
N ASN A 136 -18.55 -4.96 -4.29
CA ASN A 136 -17.73 -5.03 -3.08
C ASN A 136 -16.56 -5.99 -3.25
N GLU A 137 -15.54 -5.78 -2.44
CA GLU A 137 -14.36 -6.62 -2.39
C GLU A 137 -14.01 -6.93 -0.94
N LEU A 138 -13.49 -8.12 -0.69
CA LEU A 138 -13.01 -8.50 0.62
C LEU A 138 -11.73 -9.35 0.54
N ALA A 139 -10.93 -9.25 1.57
CA ALA A 139 -9.78 -10.13 1.78
C ALA A 139 -9.78 -10.60 3.24
N LEU A 140 -9.52 -11.89 3.43
CA LEU A 140 -9.33 -12.51 4.74
C LEU A 140 -7.96 -13.17 4.74
N THR A 141 -7.07 -12.76 5.66
CA THR A 141 -5.70 -13.28 5.75
C THR A 141 -5.48 -13.96 7.09
N GLY A 142 -4.95 -15.16 7.07
CA GLY A 142 -4.38 -15.83 8.25
C GLY A 142 -2.87 -15.80 8.19
N THR A 143 -2.22 -15.39 9.27
CA THR A 143 -0.76 -15.17 9.33
C THR A 143 -0.13 -15.93 10.48
N TYR A 144 1.07 -16.46 10.25
CA TYR A 144 1.98 -16.94 11.26
C TYR A 144 3.33 -16.25 11.16
N ALA A 145 3.87 -15.82 12.29
CA ALA A 145 5.18 -15.13 12.36
C ALA A 145 6.03 -15.76 13.46
N LEU A 146 7.34 -15.84 13.18
CA LEU A 146 8.33 -16.45 14.07
C LEU A 146 9.57 -15.57 14.16
N LYS A 147 10.04 -15.27 15.39
CA LYS A 147 11.37 -14.75 15.63
C LYS A 147 12.39 -15.86 15.36
N LEU A 148 13.30 -15.61 14.45
CA LEU A 148 14.44 -16.47 14.13
C LEU A 148 15.68 -16.11 14.96
N SER A 149 15.71 -14.89 15.49
CA SER A 149 16.67 -14.39 16.47
C SER A 149 16.01 -13.30 17.31
N GLU A 150 16.71 -12.79 18.32
CA GLU A 150 16.24 -11.67 19.15
C GLU A 150 15.93 -10.40 18.32
N THR A 151 16.57 -10.26 17.16
CA THR A 151 16.47 -9.07 16.33
C THR A 151 15.74 -9.28 15.01
N PHE A 152 15.45 -10.53 14.61
CA PHE A 152 14.90 -10.83 13.29
C PHE A 152 13.74 -11.82 13.33
N SER A 153 12.67 -11.50 12.62
CA SER A 153 11.51 -12.38 12.42
C SER A 153 11.16 -12.54 10.95
N MET A 154 10.48 -13.65 10.65
CA MET A 154 9.81 -13.88 9.37
C MET A 154 8.35 -14.20 9.58
N GLY A 155 7.53 -13.91 8.58
CA GLY A 155 6.10 -14.16 8.58
C GLY A 155 5.61 -14.66 7.23
N VAL A 156 4.59 -15.53 7.28
CA VAL A 156 3.88 -16.03 6.10
C VAL A 156 2.39 -15.83 6.32
N GLY A 157 1.72 -15.25 5.33
CA GLY A 157 0.27 -15.06 5.29
C GLY A 157 -0.37 -15.87 4.16
N LEU A 158 -1.55 -16.43 4.42
CA LEU A 158 -2.43 -17.00 3.40
C LEU A 158 -3.68 -16.14 3.33
N ARG A 159 -3.97 -15.60 2.14
CA ARG A 159 -5.08 -14.68 1.90
C ARG A 159 -6.09 -15.28 0.95
N PHE A 160 -7.35 -15.24 1.34
CA PHE A 160 -8.51 -15.42 0.46
C PHE A 160 -8.96 -14.05 -0.04
N ILE A 161 -9.27 -13.95 -1.34
CA ILE A 161 -9.69 -12.72 -2.02
C ILE A 161 -11.03 -13.00 -2.70
N HIS A 162 -12.00 -12.12 -2.45
CA HIS A 162 -13.26 -12.07 -3.19
C HIS A 162 -13.45 -10.66 -3.76
N SER A 163 -13.75 -10.57 -5.05
CA SER A 163 -14.03 -9.30 -5.70
C SER A 163 -15.25 -9.44 -6.60
N ASN A 164 -16.24 -8.58 -6.40
CA ASN A 164 -17.50 -8.59 -7.11
C ASN A 164 -17.81 -7.23 -7.74
N TYR A 165 -17.55 -7.14 -9.04
CA TYR A 165 -17.85 -5.97 -9.89
C TYR A 165 -19.05 -6.21 -10.80
N LYS A 166 -19.95 -7.13 -10.48
CA LYS A 166 -21.11 -7.42 -11.32
C LYS A 166 -22.01 -6.20 -11.47
N LEU A 167 -22.09 -5.71 -12.70
CA LEU A 167 -23.06 -4.73 -13.17
C LEU A 167 -23.91 -5.43 -14.24
N ASN A 168 -24.88 -6.22 -13.80
CA ASN A 168 -25.61 -7.20 -14.63
C ASN A 168 -26.26 -6.63 -15.90
N VAL A 169 -26.49 -5.33 -15.95
CA VAL A 169 -27.16 -4.69 -17.10
C VAL A 169 -26.16 -4.25 -18.18
N GLN A 170 -24.96 -3.85 -17.81
CA GLN A 170 -23.97 -3.35 -18.78
C GLN A 170 -23.19 -4.47 -19.48
N ASN A 171 -22.81 -5.49 -18.73
CA ASN A 171 -22.11 -6.66 -19.27
C ASN A 171 -22.45 -7.92 -18.45
N PRO A 172 -23.37 -8.76 -18.95
CA PRO A 172 -23.79 -9.99 -18.25
C PRO A 172 -22.67 -11.04 -18.12
N ASN A 173 -21.56 -10.87 -18.83
CA ASN A 173 -20.43 -11.80 -18.78
C ASN A 173 -19.45 -11.48 -17.62
N ILE A 174 -19.59 -10.34 -16.93
CA ILE A 174 -18.77 -10.03 -15.76
C ILE A 174 -19.18 -10.94 -14.60
N GLN A 175 -18.21 -11.62 -14.03
CA GLN A 175 -18.41 -12.53 -12.88
C GLN A 175 -17.56 -12.07 -11.68
N ALA A 176 -18.03 -12.43 -10.48
CA ALA A 176 -17.22 -12.27 -9.29
C ALA A 176 -16.06 -13.26 -9.33
N ILE A 177 -14.92 -12.84 -8.79
CA ILE A 177 -13.73 -13.69 -8.65
C ILE A 177 -13.54 -14.14 -7.22
N ASN A 178 -13.00 -15.35 -7.08
CA ASN A 178 -12.44 -15.86 -5.84
C ASN A 178 -11.03 -16.34 -6.13
N SER A 179 -10.07 -15.95 -5.29
CA SER A 179 -8.67 -16.31 -5.46
C SER A 179 -7.98 -16.46 -4.12
N PHE A 180 -6.76 -17.01 -4.16
CA PHE A 180 -5.88 -17.10 -3.01
C PHE A 180 -4.54 -16.48 -3.34
N SER A 181 -3.90 -15.91 -2.32
CA SER A 181 -2.53 -15.41 -2.44
C SER A 181 -1.74 -15.69 -1.17
N VAL A 182 -0.43 -15.62 -1.29
CA VAL A 182 0.50 -15.81 -0.17
C VAL A 182 1.29 -14.52 0.01
N ASP A 183 1.55 -14.17 1.27
CA ASP A 183 2.47 -13.10 1.65
C ASP A 183 3.70 -13.70 2.33
N VAL A 184 4.90 -13.16 2.03
CA VAL A 184 6.15 -13.52 2.68
C VAL A 184 6.84 -12.25 3.13
N SER A 185 7.19 -12.20 4.42
CA SER A 185 7.72 -10.98 5.01
C SER A 185 8.87 -11.26 5.97
N GLY A 186 9.69 -10.24 6.19
CA GLY A 186 10.74 -10.24 7.19
C GLY A 186 10.86 -8.88 7.86
N TYR A 187 11.25 -8.89 9.12
CA TYR A 187 11.43 -7.70 9.92
C TYR A 187 12.63 -7.84 10.83
N TYR A 188 13.49 -6.83 10.80
CA TYR A 188 14.65 -6.68 11.66
C TYR A 188 14.49 -5.47 12.57
N ARG A 189 14.79 -5.64 13.86
CA ARG A 189 14.83 -4.58 14.86
C ARG A 189 16.11 -4.74 15.68
N SER A 190 16.99 -3.73 15.63
CA SER A 190 18.21 -3.75 16.44
C SER A 190 17.86 -3.64 17.93
N SER A 191 18.79 -4.05 18.78
CA SER A 191 18.80 -3.62 20.19
C SER A 191 18.94 -2.11 20.25
N GLU A 192 18.60 -1.54 21.40
CA GLU A 192 18.81 -0.13 21.68
C GLU A 192 20.28 0.14 21.90
N GLU A 193 20.85 1.12 21.19
CA GLU A 193 22.26 1.51 21.25
C GLU A 193 22.39 2.94 21.76
N ASN A 194 23.41 3.20 22.59
CA ASN A 194 23.66 4.53 23.14
C ASN A 194 24.56 5.35 22.20
N TYR A 195 24.08 6.50 21.75
CA TYR A 195 24.80 7.46 20.89
C TYR A 195 25.28 8.70 21.66
N GLY A 196 25.34 8.62 23.00
CA GLY A 196 25.82 9.68 23.87
C GLY A 196 24.73 10.63 24.34
N THR A 197 24.09 11.37 23.45
CA THR A 197 23.03 12.33 23.79
C THR A 197 21.62 11.75 23.64
N PHE A 198 21.47 10.61 23.00
CA PHE A 198 20.23 9.87 22.81
C PHE A 198 20.52 8.38 22.65
N ASN A 199 19.54 7.55 22.84
CA ASN A 199 19.58 6.16 22.43
C ASN A 199 18.90 5.98 21.08
N GLY A 200 19.32 4.97 20.31
CA GLY A 200 18.79 4.75 18.98
C GLY A 200 18.56 3.30 18.67
N ARG A 201 17.63 3.05 17.76
CA ARG A 201 17.28 1.72 17.26
C ARG A 201 16.96 1.78 15.78
N TYR A 202 17.55 0.87 14.97
CA TYR A 202 17.13 0.76 13.57
C TYR A 202 16.20 -0.40 13.33
N ARG A 203 15.38 -0.23 12.33
CA ARG A 203 14.39 -1.20 11.86
C ARG A 203 14.49 -1.33 10.35
N LEU A 204 14.45 -2.58 9.87
CA LEU A 204 14.38 -2.88 8.45
C LEU A 204 13.22 -3.85 8.23
N GLY A 205 12.58 -3.76 7.09
CA GLY A 205 11.48 -4.65 6.76
C GLY A 205 11.35 -4.88 5.26
N PHE A 206 10.89 -6.06 4.91
CA PHE A 206 10.40 -6.36 3.57
C PHE A 206 9.08 -7.12 3.63
N ASN A 207 8.27 -6.94 2.60
CA ASN A 207 7.06 -7.72 2.41
C ASN A 207 6.82 -7.94 0.91
N ILE A 208 6.73 -9.20 0.49
CA ILE A 208 6.21 -9.57 -0.82
C ILE A 208 4.79 -10.04 -0.59
N SER A 209 3.82 -9.25 -1.02
CA SER A 209 2.42 -9.53 -0.77
C SER A 209 1.65 -9.83 -2.05
N ASN A 210 0.53 -10.54 -1.87
CA ASN A 210 -0.37 -10.94 -2.94
C ASN A 210 0.29 -11.83 -4.00
N ILE A 211 1.18 -12.75 -3.61
CA ILE A 211 1.75 -13.74 -4.52
C ILE A 211 0.64 -14.75 -4.86
N GLY A 212 0.15 -14.75 -6.09
CA GLY A 212 -0.96 -15.63 -6.48
C GLY A 212 -1.26 -15.60 -7.98
N PRO A 213 -2.15 -16.49 -8.43
CA PRO A 213 -2.48 -16.63 -9.85
C PRO A 213 -3.24 -15.42 -10.39
N LYS A 214 -3.23 -15.30 -11.70
CA LYS A 214 -4.11 -14.37 -12.44
C LYS A 214 -5.58 -14.75 -12.24
N VAL A 215 -6.44 -13.78 -12.35
CA VAL A 215 -7.89 -13.91 -12.19
C VAL A 215 -8.63 -13.35 -13.40
N SER A 216 -9.87 -13.79 -13.61
CA SER A 216 -10.66 -13.38 -14.77
C SER A 216 -12.03 -12.90 -14.33
N TYR A 217 -12.33 -11.62 -14.55
CA TYR A 217 -13.68 -11.06 -14.40
C TYR A 217 -14.55 -11.34 -15.63
N VAL A 218 -13.93 -11.46 -16.81
CA VAL A 218 -14.59 -11.78 -18.08
C VAL A 218 -13.92 -13.02 -18.66
N PRO A 219 -14.65 -14.09 -18.95
CA PRO A 219 -14.08 -15.31 -19.51
C PRO A 219 -13.14 -15.03 -20.69
N GLY A 220 -11.92 -15.59 -20.63
CA GLY A 220 -10.88 -15.42 -21.64
C GLY A 220 -10.02 -14.16 -21.49
N ASN A 221 -10.25 -13.31 -20.49
CA ASN A 221 -9.38 -12.18 -20.17
C ASN A 221 -8.86 -12.34 -18.75
N GLU A 222 -7.57 -12.61 -18.59
CA GLU A 222 -6.92 -12.80 -17.30
C GLU A 222 -6.09 -11.58 -16.91
N ASP A 223 -6.27 -11.11 -15.69
CA ASP A 223 -5.54 -9.99 -15.11
C ASP A 223 -4.70 -10.46 -13.92
N PHE A 224 -3.53 -9.85 -13.74
CA PHE A 224 -2.68 -10.09 -12.57
C PHE A 224 -3.33 -9.49 -11.33
N ILE A 225 -3.25 -10.19 -10.20
CA ILE A 225 -3.48 -9.59 -8.90
C ILE A 225 -2.28 -8.69 -8.52
N PRO A 226 -2.41 -7.71 -7.63
CA PRO A 226 -1.36 -6.71 -7.35
C PRO A 226 -0.24 -7.27 -6.46
N THR A 227 0.47 -8.27 -6.97
CA THR A 227 1.70 -8.74 -6.32
C THR A 227 2.68 -7.58 -6.22
N ASN A 228 3.21 -7.33 -5.03
CA ASN A 228 4.13 -6.20 -4.82
C ASN A 228 5.22 -6.53 -3.81
N LEU A 229 6.35 -5.84 -3.97
CA LEU A 229 7.47 -5.85 -3.04
C LEU A 229 7.52 -4.49 -2.35
N LYS A 230 7.48 -4.50 -1.03
CA LYS A 230 7.76 -3.36 -0.16
C LYS A 230 9.08 -3.56 0.55
N LEU A 231 9.92 -2.54 0.53
CA LEU A 231 11.16 -2.47 1.30
C LEU A 231 11.14 -1.19 2.14
N GLY A 232 11.52 -1.30 3.40
CA GLY A 232 11.55 -0.15 4.27
C GLY A 232 12.64 -0.18 5.29
N GLY A 233 12.97 1.01 5.78
CA GLY A 233 13.89 1.23 6.88
C GLY A 233 13.34 2.31 7.81
N GLY A 234 13.71 2.21 9.08
CA GLY A 234 13.36 3.20 10.09
C GLY A 234 14.46 3.34 11.13
N PHE A 235 14.50 4.51 11.74
CA PHE A 235 15.37 4.80 12.88
C PHE A 235 14.56 5.52 13.95
N ASP A 236 14.68 5.04 15.20
CA ASP A 236 14.08 5.65 16.37
C ASP A 236 15.15 6.40 17.15
N PHE A 237 14.96 7.71 17.32
CA PHE A 237 15.72 8.57 18.22
C PHE A 237 15.01 8.57 19.57
N ILE A 238 15.53 7.87 20.56
CA ILE A 238 15.02 7.79 21.93
C ILE A 238 15.73 8.87 22.71
N LEU A 239 15.10 10.05 22.82
CA LEU A 239 15.72 11.24 23.37
C LEU A 239 15.78 11.18 24.90
N ASP A 240 14.75 10.65 25.52
CA ASP A 240 14.60 10.40 26.95
C ASP A 240 13.44 9.40 27.19
N ASP A 241 13.09 9.14 28.46
CA ASP A 241 12.03 8.20 28.84
C ASP A 241 10.62 8.59 28.31
N PHE A 242 10.44 9.85 27.89
CA PHE A 242 9.15 10.38 27.44
C PHE A 242 9.11 10.73 25.96
N ASN A 243 10.25 11.00 25.33
CA ASN A 243 10.33 11.59 24.00
C ASN A 243 11.05 10.66 23.02
N MET A 244 10.34 10.23 21.98
CA MET A 244 10.90 9.44 20.87
C MET A 244 10.49 10.04 19.52
N ILE A 245 11.43 10.09 18.58
CA ILE A 245 11.19 10.47 17.19
C ILE A 245 11.57 9.29 16.30
N GLY A 246 10.61 8.77 15.55
CA GLY A 246 10.82 7.75 14.53
C GLY A 246 10.84 8.37 13.13
N ILE A 247 11.86 8.07 12.33
CA ILE A 247 11.91 8.43 10.91
C ILE A 247 11.86 7.14 10.09
N ASN A 248 11.04 7.10 9.06
CA ASN A 248 10.81 5.90 8.25
C ASN A 248 10.83 6.25 6.76
N ILE A 249 11.39 5.34 5.96
CA ILE A 249 11.33 5.38 4.50
C ILE A 249 10.82 4.03 3.99
N GLU A 250 9.99 4.07 2.96
CA GLU A 250 9.46 2.87 2.31
C GLU A 250 9.47 3.04 0.79
N THR A 251 9.79 1.97 0.09
CA THR A 251 9.66 1.88 -1.36
C THR A 251 8.77 0.70 -1.72
N THR A 252 7.93 0.88 -2.73
CA THR A 252 7.04 -0.18 -3.22
C THR A 252 7.16 -0.30 -4.73
N LYS A 253 7.33 -1.55 -5.20
CA LYS A 253 7.27 -1.90 -6.62
C LYS A 253 6.19 -2.96 -6.84
N LEU A 254 5.32 -2.75 -7.84
CA LEU A 254 4.45 -3.81 -8.34
C LEU A 254 5.30 -4.86 -9.07
N LEU A 255 5.13 -6.12 -8.69
CA LEU A 255 5.74 -7.28 -9.34
C LEU A 255 4.79 -7.84 -10.41
N VAL A 256 4.34 -6.95 -11.29
CA VAL A 256 3.42 -7.20 -12.40
C VAL A 256 4.10 -6.65 -13.65
N PRO A 257 4.06 -7.38 -14.78
CA PRO A 257 4.71 -6.93 -16.01
C PRO A 257 4.25 -5.55 -16.45
N SER A 258 5.19 -4.74 -16.93
CA SER A 258 4.87 -3.44 -17.53
C SER A 258 4.08 -3.65 -18.83
N PRO A 259 3.01 -2.86 -19.08
CA PRO A 259 2.22 -2.97 -20.29
C PRO A 259 3.08 -2.83 -21.55
N GLN A 260 2.94 -3.78 -22.47
CA GLN A 260 3.63 -3.79 -23.76
C GLN A 260 2.67 -3.34 -24.87
N LEU A 261 3.20 -2.66 -25.91
CA LEU A 261 2.38 -2.20 -27.03
C LEU A 261 1.73 -3.34 -27.84
N ASP A 262 2.34 -4.50 -27.85
CA ASP A 262 1.86 -5.71 -28.51
C ASP A 262 0.98 -6.60 -27.63
N GLY A 263 0.79 -6.23 -26.35
CA GLY A 263 0.00 -6.97 -25.39
C GLY A 263 0.65 -8.24 -24.84
N SER A 264 1.93 -8.50 -25.16
CA SER A 264 2.67 -9.71 -24.74
C SER A 264 2.87 -9.80 -23.21
N ASP A 265 2.73 -8.70 -22.49
CA ASP A 265 2.69 -8.67 -21.02
C ASP A 265 1.59 -9.57 -20.45
N LYS A 266 0.42 -9.62 -21.12
CA LYS A 266 -0.73 -10.40 -20.67
C LYS A 266 -0.57 -11.90 -20.87
N ASP A 267 0.31 -12.34 -21.77
CA ASP A 267 0.55 -13.76 -22.05
C ASP A 267 1.49 -14.41 -21.04
N LYS A 268 2.19 -13.59 -20.22
CA LYS A 268 3.11 -14.11 -19.20
C LYS A 268 2.34 -14.83 -18.09
N GLY A 269 2.86 -15.97 -17.65
CA GLY A 269 2.42 -16.62 -16.43
C GLY A 269 2.71 -15.76 -15.20
N TRP A 270 1.94 -15.87 -14.14
CA TRP A 270 2.06 -15.01 -12.96
C TRP A 270 3.43 -15.07 -12.27
N ILE A 271 4.07 -16.24 -12.19
CA ILE A 271 5.44 -16.38 -11.64
C ILE A 271 6.47 -15.69 -12.54
N SER A 272 6.43 -15.99 -13.84
CA SER A 272 7.38 -15.38 -14.79
C SER A 272 7.18 -13.87 -14.92
N GLY A 273 5.93 -13.42 -14.84
CA GLY A 273 5.57 -12.01 -14.80
C GLY A 273 6.17 -11.28 -13.59
N MET A 274 6.09 -11.89 -12.42
CA MET A 274 6.67 -11.34 -11.20
C MET A 274 8.20 -11.11 -11.31
N PHE A 275 8.93 -12.06 -11.89
CA PHE A 275 10.38 -11.89 -12.07
C PHE A 275 10.74 -10.97 -13.24
N SER A 276 9.98 -10.99 -14.34
CA SER A 276 10.25 -10.11 -15.48
C SER A 276 10.00 -8.64 -15.18
N SER A 277 9.10 -8.33 -14.22
CA SER A 277 8.75 -6.96 -13.83
C SER A 277 9.91 -6.10 -13.30
N PHE A 278 11.09 -6.68 -13.11
CA PHE A 278 12.29 -5.93 -12.71
C PHE A 278 13.08 -5.36 -13.91
N GLY A 279 12.64 -5.59 -15.14
CA GLY A 279 13.41 -5.14 -16.30
C GLY A 279 12.62 -5.22 -17.61
N ASP A 280 11.29 -5.14 -17.58
CA ASP A 280 10.44 -5.25 -18.76
C ASP A 280 9.76 -3.93 -19.19
N ALA A 281 10.06 -2.82 -18.51
CA ALA A 281 9.56 -1.52 -18.91
C ALA A 281 10.06 -1.12 -20.31
N PRO A 282 9.17 -0.73 -21.25
CA PRO A 282 9.55 -0.40 -22.63
C PRO A 282 10.61 0.69 -22.75
N GLY A 283 10.63 1.66 -21.84
CA GLY A 283 11.63 2.73 -21.77
C GLY A 283 12.92 2.34 -21.04
N GLY A 284 13.11 1.06 -20.71
CA GLY A 284 14.27 0.52 -20.03
C GLY A 284 14.42 0.96 -18.58
N PHE A 285 15.64 0.90 -18.04
CA PHE A 285 15.90 1.12 -16.60
C PHE A 285 15.38 2.47 -16.06
N SER A 286 15.38 3.51 -16.87
CA SER A 286 14.83 4.83 -16.47
C SER A 286 13.32 4.78 -16.25
N GLU A 287 12.59 3.95 -16.97
CA GLU A 287 11.17 3.75 -16.78
C GLU A 287 10.90 2.80 -15.61
N GLU A 288 11.70 1.75 -15.45
CA GLU A 288 11.64 0.86 -14.28
C GLU A 288 11.72 1.63 -12.95
N LEU A 289 12.61 2.61 -12.86
CA LEU A 289 12.71 3.46 -11.67
C LEU A 289 11.45 4.30 -11.41
N LYS A 290 10.70 4.63 -12.46
CA LYS A 290 9.44 5.37 -12.33
C LYS A 290 8.28 4.50 -11.84
N GLU A 291 8.40 3.18 -11.90
CA GLU A 291 7.42 2.23 -11.37
C GLU A 291 7.56 2.02 -9.86
N VAL A 292 8.67 2.47 -9.28
CA VAL A 292 8.88 2.43 -7.83
C VAL A 292 8.25 3.66 -7.20
N THR A 293 7.41 3.45 -6.21
CA THR A 293 6.88 4.53 -5.37
C THR A 293 7.74 4.70 -4.13
N TYR A 294 7.77 5.90 -3.58
CA TYR A 294 8.57 6.27 -2.41
C TYR A 294 7.70 6.95 -1.37
N ALA A 295 7.94 6.64 -0.12
CA ALA A 295 7.32 7.33 0.99
C ALA A 295 8.34 7.67 2.07
N LEU A 296 8.17 8.83 2.70
CA LEU A 296 8.94 9.29 3.85
C LEU A 296 7.95 9.68 4.95
N GLY A 297 8.18 9.19 6.17
CA GLY A 297 7.31 9.44 7.30
C GLY A 297 8.09 9.70 8.59
N ALA A 298 7.51 10.53 9.44
CA ALA A 298 8.01 10.78 10.77
C ALA A 298 6.89 10.64 11.81
N GLU A 299 7.24 10.09 12.97
CA GLU A 299 6.37 9.90 14.12
C GLU A 299 7.07 10.46 15.36
N TYR A 300 6.43 11.38 16.07
CA TYR A 300 6.85 11.81 17.41
C TYR A 300 5.92 11.19 18.43
N LEU A 301 6.50 10.51 19.40
CA LEU A 301 5.78 9.91 20.53
C LEU A 301 6.14 10.63 21.83
N TYR A 302 5.13 11.04 22.57
CA TYR A 302 5.26 11.60 23.89
C TYR A 302 4.66 10.65 24.93
N ASN A 303 5.51 10.16 25.84
CA ASN A 303 5.15 9.26 26.94
C ASN A 303 4.40 7.98 26.48
N ASN A 304 4.65 7.51 25.27
CA ASN A 304 3.90 6.43 24.62
C ASN A 304 2.35 6.63 24.66
N ALA A 305 1.88 7.83 24.96
CA ALA A 305 0.47 8.19 25.10
C ALA A 305 -0.04 9.09 23.98
N PHE A 306 0.79 10.00 23.49
CA PHE A 306 0.43 10.90 22.39
C PHE A 306 1.37 10.71 21.22
N ALA A 307 0.81 10.71 20.02
CA ALA A 307 1.56 10.64 18.79
C ALA A 307 1.21 11.80 17.86
N LEU A 308 2.24 12.38 17.23
CA LEU A 308 2.09 13.26 16.07
C LEU A 308 2.83 12.65 14.90
N ARG A 309 2.21 12.67 13.72
CA ARG A 309 2.74 12.04 12.53
C ARG A 309 2.66 12.95 11.33
N THR A 310 3.63 12.81 10.45
CA THR A 310 3.60 13.45 9.14
C THR A 310 4.25 12.53 8.12
N GLY A 311 3.85 12.65 6.86
CA GLY A 311 4.42 11.86 5.80
C GLY A 311 4.26 12.49 4.42
N TYR A 312 5.02 11.97 3.49
CA TYR A 312 4.96 12.30 2.07
C TYR A 312 5.02 11.03 1.24
N TYR A 313 4.13 10.93 0.28
CA TYR A 313 4.07 9.84 -0.70
C TYR A 313 4.32 10.38 -2.10
N HIS A 314 5.11 9.65 -2.87
CA HIS A 314 5.48 10.00 -4.24
C HIS A 314 5.34 8.84 -5.21
N GLU A 315 4.61 9.07 -6.28
CA GLU A 315 4.52 8.21 -7.45
C GLU A 315 4.82 9.03 -8.71
N SER A 316 5.50 8.42 -9.68
CA SER A 316 5.88 9.09 -10.93
C SER A 316 4.64 9.58 -11.71
N GLU A 317 4.76 10.74 -12.35
CA GLU A 317 3.70 11.35 -13.18
C GLU A 317 3.22 10.44 -14.31
N THR A 318 4.12 9.59 -14.84
CA THR A 318 3.81 8.67 -15.93
C THR A 318 3.25 7.33 -15.46
N LYS A 319 3.20 7.07 -14.13
CA LYS A 319 2.81 5.76 -13.57
C LYS A 319 1.63 5.85 -12.58
N GLY A 320 0.94 6.98 -12.49
CA GLY A 320 -0.24 7.18 -11.61
C GLY A 320 -0.32 8.57 -11.00
N ASN A 321 0.83 9.27 -10.86
CA ASN A 321 0.93 10.67 -10.41
C ASN A 321 0.33 10.96 -9.02
N ARG A 322 0.33 9.97 -8.13
CA ARG A 322 -0.11 10.16 -6.75
C ARG A 322 1.00 10.82 -5.94
N LYS A 323 0.77 12.03 -5.49
CA LYS A 323 1.69 12.79 -4.62
C LYS A 323 0.86 13.45 -3.56
N TYR A 324 1.14 13.17 -2.29
CA TYR A 324 0.38 13.75 -1.19
C TYR A 324 1.20 13.86 0.08
N TYR A 325 0.82 14.83 0.89
CA TYR A 325 1.26 14.95 2.28
C TYR A 325 0.21 14.35 3.21
N THR A 326 0.66 13.87 4.35
CA THR A 326 -0.23 13.35 5.38
C THR A 326 0.10 13.95 6.74
N LEU A 327 -0.93 14.11 7.56
CA LEU A 327 -0.81 14.46 8.97
C LEU A 327 -1.58 13.43 9.78
N GLY A 328 -1.09 13.09 10.95
CA GLY A 328 -1.75 12.15 11.85
C GLY A 328 -1.58 12.52 13.31
N GLY A 329 -2.52 12.08 14.11
CA GLY A 329 -2.46 12.17 15.56
C GLY A 329 -2.91 10.86 16.18
N GLY A 330 -2.32 10.49 17.31
CA GLY A 330 -2.66 9.29 18.06
C GLY A 330 -2.76 9.58 19.55
N PHE A 331 -3.65 8.84 20.20
CA PHE A 331 -3.79 8.86 21.64
C PHE A 331 -3.91 7.44 22.16
N LYS A 332 -3.06 7.08 23.15
CA LYS A 332 -3.08 5.79 23.82
C LYS A 332 -3.33 5.98 25.32
N ALA A 333 -4.32 5.28 25.83
CA ALA A 333 -4.63 5.26 27.26
C ALA A 333 -4.77 3.82 27.73
N ARG A 334 -3.81 3.35 28.54
CA ARG A 334 -3.72 1.94 28.99
C ARG A 334 -3.75 0.98 27.79
N SER A 335 -4.81 0.20 27.67
CA SER A 335 -5.00 -0.80 26.60
C SER A 335 -5.74 -0.29 25.35
N PHE A 336 -6.11 0.97 25.31
CA PHE A 336 -6.89 1.56 24.23
C PHE A 336 -6.04 2.56 23.43
N SER A 337 -6.08 2.51 22.11
CA SER A 337 -5.46 3.51 21.24
C SER A 337 -6.45 3.98 20.18
N LEU A 338 -6.43 5.28 19.92
CA LEU A 338 -7.19 5.95 18.85
C LEU A 338 -6.22 6.71 17.97
N ASP A 339 -6.27 6.46 16.68
CA ASP A 339 -5.46 7.16 15.69
C ASP A 339 -6.35 7.79 14.63
N LEU A 340 -5.96 8.99 14.21
CA LEU A 340 -6.58 9.77 13.15
C LEU A 340 -5.51 10.19 12.14
N SER A 341 -5.84 10.19 10.85
CA SER A 341 -4.96 10.78 9.84
C SER A 341 -5.75 11.46 8.74
N TYR A 342 -5.11 12.44 8.12
CA TYR A 342 -5.67 13.23 7.05
C TYR A 342 -4.69 13.34 5.88
N LEU A 343 -5.20 13.15 4.67
CA LEU A 343 -4.43 13.19 3.44
C LEU A 343 -4.72 14.48 2.68
N MET A 344 -3.65 15.18 2.30
CA MET A 344 -3.66 16.41 1.52
C MET A 344 -2.98 16.17 0.18
N ASN A 345 -3.72 16.29 -0.92
CA ASN A 345 -3.16 16.16 -2.26
C ASN A 345 -2.11 17.25 -2.53
N SER A 346 -1.00 16.89 -3.16
CA SER A 346 0.05 17.82 -3.60
C SER A 346 0.27 17.80 -5.13
N SER A 347 -0.47 16.98 -5.85
CA SER A 347 -0.43 16.94 -7.32
C SER A 347 -1.47 17.89 -7.93
N ASN A 348 -1.23 18.31 -9.20
CA ASN A 348 -2.21 19.11 -9.95
C ASN A 348 -3.39 18.27 -10.49
N VAL A 349 -3.44 16.98 -10.19
CA VAL A 349 -4.50 16.06 -10.59
C VAL A 349 -5.36 15.78 -9.38
N ASN A 350 -6.68 15.92 -9.50
CA ASN A 350 -7.62 15.55 -8.45
C ASN A 350 -7.42 14.07 -8.10
N HIS A 351 -7.03 13.82 -6.87
CA HIS A 351 -6.77 12.47 -6.40
C HIS A 351 -8.04 11.91 -5.72
N PRO A 352 -8.43 10.65 -6.00
CA PRO A 352 -9.60 10.02 -5.36
C PRO A 352 -9.52 9.98 -3.83
N LEU A 353 -8.30 10.02 -3.27
CA LEU A 353 -8.02 10.03 -1.83
C LEU A 353 -7.92 11.43 -1.23
N GLU A 354 -8.08 12.47 -2.01
CA GLU A 354 -8.00 13.84 -1.52
C GLU A 354 -9.03 14.07 -0.42
N ASN A 355 -8.58 14.72 0.65
CA ASN A 355 -9.39 15.00 1.85
C ASN A 355 -9.90 13.73 2.58
N THR A 356 -9.18 12.60 2.43
CA THR A 356 -9.51 11.38 3.16
C THR A 356 -9.10 11.48 4.62
N LEU A 357 -10.07 11.29 5.51
CA LEU A 357 -9.88 11.14 6.95
C LEU A 357 -9.96 9.66 7.32
N ARG A 358 -8.91 9.12 7.95
CA ARG A 358 -8.87 7.73 8.41
C ARG A 358 -9.00 7.67 9.92
N PHE A 359 -9.69 6.64 10.38
CA PHE A 359 -9.90 6.35 11.79
C PHE A 359 -9.40 4.95 12.12
N SER A 360 -8.68 4.81 13.20
CA SER A 360 -8.26 3.51 13.71
C SER A 360 -8.41 3.45 15.22
N LEU A 361 -8.89 2.30 15.67
CA LEU A 361 -9.11 1.99 17.07
C LEU A 361 -8.42 0.67 17.37
N SER A 362 -7.61 0.60 18.42
CA SER A 362 -7.03 -0.67 18.84
C SER A 362 -7.10 -0.89 20.34
N PHE A 363 -7.06 -2.16 20.71
CA PHE A 363 -7.04 -2.65 22.08
C PHE A 363 -5.91 -3.64 22.27
N ASP A 364 -5.08 -3.42 23.28
CA ASP A 364 -3.98 -4.25 23.71
C ASP A 364 -4.34 -4.94 25.03
N LEU A 365 -4.30 -6.27 25.06
CA LEU A 365 -4.78 -7.09 26.17
C LEU A 365 -3.77 -8.22 26.49
N GLY A 366 -3.94 -8.82 27.67
CA GLY A 366 -3.16 -9.97 28.10
C GLY A 366 -1.82 -9.59 28.71
N GLU A 367 -0.86 -10.51 28.65
CA GLU A 367 0.48 -10.34 29.20
C GLU A 367 1.29 -9.35 28.37
N ILE A 368 2.24 -8.67 29.03
CA ILE A 368 3.20 -7.80 28.37
C ILE A 368 4.50 -8.56 28.22
N TYR A 369 4.96 -8.73 27.00
CA TYR A 369 6.28 -9.27 26.69
C TYR A 369 7.32 -8.15 26.78
N GLU A 370 8.38 -8.35 27.57
CA GLU A 370 9.45 -7.39 27.68
C GLU A 370 10.18 -7.25 26.34
N ASP A 371 10.46 -6.00 25.97
CA ASP A 371 11.30 -5.66 24.82
C ASP A 371 12.76 -5.63 25.28
N TYR A 372 13.53 -6.71 25.04
CA TYR A 372 14.96 -6.75 25.25
C TYR A 372 15.73 -6.08 24.11
#